data_2e171ed369025d2ff86bb12452232b18
#
_entry.id   2e171ed369025d2ff86bb12452232b18
#
_cell.length_a   1.000
_cell.length_b   1.000
_cell.length_c   1.000
_cell.angle_alpha   90.00
_cell.angle_beta   90.00
_cell.angle_gamma   90.00
#
_symmetry.space_group_name_H-M   'P 1'
#
loop_
_entity.id
_entity.type
_entity.pdbx_description
1 polymer ?
#
loop_
_entity_poly.entity_id
_entity_poly.type
_entity_poly.pdbx_seq_one_letter_code
_entity_poly.pdbx_strand_id
1 'polypeptide(L)'
;MIKNIDIKVLRNCFGKFATGITVITALAPDGTKIGLTVNSFSSLSLEPPMVLWSLDKKSKSIGAFIAAPHFAVNVLASDQMDISNNFARTSENKFNNIELLESKCNLPLLSGTVAHLECKNISTYEGGDHLIFIGEVEHFNTSNKKPLLYTNGQYTVAARHPAVKMSVPEGKDVSSKDDFIVPLLLRSYWEISDPFYRELQDEGMPIAHARIIVHLSHSPNLTKADLSKAIRVDIAAVTKSVAWLCNNGYLNKLNNDQLALSQAGNEHLKDVQRRAQRLEKEVLDGYSNEDVDMLKSMLKKIIDRQDV
;
A
#
# COMPACT_ATOMS: atom_id res chain seq x y z
N MET A 1 33.61 12.13 8.47
CA MET A 1 33.22 11.02 7.58
C MET A 1 32.51 9.98 8.44
N ILE A 2 31.21 9.72 8.20
CA ILE A 2 30.47 8.65 8.88
C ILE A 2 31.01 7.33 8.32
N LYS A 3 31.99 6.74 9.00
CA LYS A 3 32.51 5.40 8.68
C LYS A 3 31.56 4.38 9.30
N ASN A 4 31.02 3.46 8.51
CA ASN A 4 30.13 2.34 8.82
C ASN A 4 28.64 2.69 8.95
N ILE A 5 28.02 3.11 7.84
CA ILE A 5 26.55 3.06 7.74
C ILE A 5 26.15 1.63 7.38
N ASP A 6 25.35 1.00 8.21
CA ASP A 6 24.68 -0.24 7.84
C ASP A 6 23.62 0.07 6.75
N ILE A 7 23.90 -0.37 5.52
CA ILE A 7 23.05 -0.13 4.35
C ILE A 7 21.63 -0.70 4.53
N LYS A 8 21.50 -1.79 5.28
CA LYS A 8 20.18 -2.39 5.55
C LYS A 8 19.34 -1.51 6.47
N VAL A 9 19.98 -0.95 7.52
CA VAL A 9 19.34 0.00 8.44
C VAL A 9 18.98 1.29 7.71
N LEU A 10 19.90 1.81 6.88
CA LEU A 10 19.63 3.00 6.06
C LEU A 10 18.47 2.80 5.08
N ARG A 11 18.43 1.66 4.39
CA ARG A 11 17.32 1.32 3.49
C ARG A 11 15.97 1.24 4.24
N ASN A 12 15.95 0.68 5.44
CA ASN A 12 14.77 0.67 6.28
C ASN A 12 14.33 2.08 6.70
N CYS A 13 15.30 2.97 6.97
CA CYS A 13 15.03 4.37 7.27
C CYS A 13 14.37 5.09 6.07
N PHE A 14 14.95 4.93 4.86
CA PHE A 14 14.35 5.48 3.64
C PHE A 14 12.96 4.92 3.35
N GLY A 15 12.73 3.65 3.67
CA GLY A 15 11.42 3.01 3.53
C GLY A 15 10.32 3.60 4.40
N LYS A 16 10.64 4.40 5.43
CA LYS A 16 9.64 5.14 6.23
C LYS A 16 8.97 6.25 5.45
N PHE A 17 9.61 6.76 4.41
CA PHE A 17 9.03 7.76 3.54
C PHE A 17 8.07 7.07 2.55
N ALA A 18 6.77 7.31 2.70
CA ALA A 18 5.76 6.79 1.80
C ALA A 18 5.83 7.52 0.45
N THR A 19 5.89 6.74 -0.64
CA THR A 19 5.94 7.26 -2.01
C THR A 19 4.79 6.72 -2.84
N GLY A 20 4.46 7.40 -3.94
CA GLY A 20 3.74 6.80 -5.05
C GLY A 20 4.61 5.76 -5.76
N ILE A 21 3.96 4.92 -6.57
CA ILE A 21 4.64 4.01 -7.51
C ILE A 21 4.37 4.48 -8.92
N THR A 22 5.44 4.59 -9.71
CA THR A 22 5.36 4.94 -11.12
C THR A 22 6.07 3.91 -11.99
N VAL A 23 5.61 3.77 -13.22
CA VAL A 23 6.36 3.10 -14.28
C VAL A 23 6.84 4.18 -15.25
N ILE A 24 8.15 4.30 -15.38
CA ILE A 24 8.74 5.17 -16.40
C ILE A 24 8.87 4.36 -17.69
N THR A 25 8.38 4.90 -18.79
CA THR A 25 8.44 4.26 -20.11
C THR A 25 9.07 5.20 -21.15
N ALA A 26 9.73 4.64 -22.12
CA ALA A 26 10.29 5.38 -23.25
C ALA A 26 10.42 4.48 -24.49
N LEU A 27 10.83 5.06 -25.60
CA LEU A 27 11.33 4.32 -26.77
C LEU A 27 12.85 4.46 -26.83
N ALA A 28 13.53 3.33 -26.94
CA ALA A 28 14.94 3.29 -27.28
C ALA A 28 15.15 3.80 -28.72
N PRO A 29 16.38 4.17 -29.13
CA PRO A 29 16.66 4.68 -30.48
C PRO A 29 16.27 3.73 -31.63
N ASP A 30 16.21 2.43 -31.37
CA ASP A 30 15.77 1.40 -32.30
C ASP A 30 14.25 1.19 -32.33
N GLY A 31 13.47 2.00 -31.58
CA GLY A 31 12.03 1.89 -31.42
C GLY A 31 11.56 0.84 -30.40
N THR A 32 12.48 0.15 -29.74
CA THR A 32 12.14 -0.82 -28.70
C THR A 32 11.51 -0.11 -27.49
N LYS A 33 10.37 -0.62 -27.04
CA LYS A 33 9.71 -0.14 -25.83
C LYS A 33 10.51 -0.53 -24.59
N ILE A 34 10.86 0.44 -23.77
CA ILE A 34 11.52 0.24 -22.47
C ILE A 34 10.66 0.75 -21.34
N GLY A 35 10.76 0.10 -20.19
CA GLY A 35 10.00 0.51 -19.00
C GLY A 35 10.53 -0.12 -17.72
N LEU A 36 10.40 0.61 -16.61
CA LEU A 36 10.77 0.14 -15.29
C LEU A 36 9.95 0.82 -14.20
N THR A 37 9.74 0.11 -13.10
CA THR A 37 9.07 0.62 -11.91
C THR A 37 10.06 1.42 -11.07
N VAL A 38 9.65 2.62 -10.68
CA VAL A 38 10.39 3.48 -9.76
C VAL A 38 9.47 4.08 -8.69
N ASN A 39 10.03 4.38 -7.55
CA ASN A 39 9.41 5.16 -6.48
C ASN A 39 10.17 6.47 -6.19
N SER A 40 11.13 6.81 -7.04
CA SER A 40 11.97 8.01 -6.93
C SER A 40 11.38 9.23 -7.64
N PHE A 41 10.20 9.09 -8.28
CA PHE A 41 9.54 10.20 -8.98
C PHE A 41 9.14 11.32 -8.02
N SER A 42 9.38 12.56 -8.44
CA SER A 42 8.91 13.77 -7.77
C SER A 42 8.62 14.90 -8.77
N SER A 43 7.66 15.76 -8.45
CA SER A 43 7.52 17.06 -9.10
C SER A 43 8.69 17.95 -8.72
N LEU A 44 9.16 18.78 -9.66
CA LEU A 44 10.32 19.67 -9.47
C LEU A 44 9.92 21.16 -9.57
N SER A 45 9.16 21.53 -10.60
CA SER A 45 8.75 22.92 -10.86
C SER A 45 7.40 22.96 -11.55
N LEU A 46 6.69 24.09 -11.42
CA LEU A 46 5.45 24.35 -12.15
C LEU A 46 5.68 25.37 -13.29
N GLU A 47 6.73 26.17 -13.23
CA GLU A 47 7.05 27.15 -14.26
C GLU A 47 8.57 27.22 -14.49
N PRO A 48 9.10 26.57 -15.54
CA PRO A 48 8.42 25.60 -16.41
C PRO A 48 7.98 24.33 -15.65
N PRO A 49 6.99 23.57 -16.18
CA PRO A 49 6.51 22.36 -15.52
C PRO A 49 7.53 21.23 -15.64
N MET A 50 8.18 20.87 -14.55
CA MET A 50 9.29 19.92 -14.54
C MET A 50 9.08 18.82 -13.51
N VAL A 51 9.64 17.66 -13.82
CA VAL A 51 9.67 16.48 -12.95
C VAL A 51 11.07 15.91 -12.87
N LEU A 52 11.33 15.13 -11.82
CA LEU A 52 12.54 14.33 -11.70
C LEU A 52 12.23 12.87 -11.29
N TRP A 53 13.15 11.99 -11.66
CA TRP A 53 13.21 10.59 -11.20
C TRP A 53 14.64 10.10 -11.25
N SER A 54 14.97 9.00 -10.60
CA SER A 54 16.34 8.46 -10.62
C SER A 54 16.37 6.97 -10.98
N LEU A 55 17.48 6.56 -11.61
CA LEU A 55 17.73 5.20 -12.07
C LEU A 55 19.12 4.73 -11.66
N ASP A 56 19.21 3.53 -11.09
CA ASP A 56 20.49 2.88 -10.78
C ASP A 56 21.35 2.74 -12.04
N LYS A 57 22.60 3.16 -11.96
CA LYS A 57 23.60 3.09 -13.03
C LYS A 57 23.85 1.66 -13.53
N LYS A 58 23.56 0.64 -12.70
CA LYS A 58 23.64 -0.78 -13.07
C LYS A 58 22.43 -1.27 -13.86
N SER A 59 21.39 -0.44 -14.03
CA SER A 59 20.21 -0.81 -14.81
C SER A 59 20.59 -1.10 -16.27
N LYS A 60 20.13 -2.23 -16.80
CA LYS A 60 20.33 -2.57 -18.22
C LYS A 60 19.71 -1.56 -19.17
N SER A 61 18.70 -0.81 -18.74
CA SER A 61 18.00 0.18 -19.56
C SER A 61 18.58 1.58 -19.46
N ILE A 62 19.65 1.81 -18.68
CA ILE A 62 20.19 3.16 -18.40
C ILE A 62 20.59 3.89 -19.70
N GLY A 63 21.31 3.23 -20.59
CA GLY A 63 21.76 3.81 -21.87
C GLY A 63 20.58 4.18 -22.77
N ALA A 64 19.55 3.36 -22.81
CA ALA A 64 18.36 3.63 -23.60
C ALA A 64 17.57 4.83 -23.08
N PHE A 65 17.44 5.00 -21.75
CA PHE A 65 16.79 6.19 -21.16
C PHE A 65 17.63 7.47 -21.34
N ILE A 66 18.96 7.39 -21.29
CA ILE A 66 19.83 8.54 -21.60
C ILE A 66 19.63 8.99 -23.05
N ALA A 67 19.54 8.05 -23.98
CA ALA A 67 19.42 8.32 -25.41
C ALA A 67 17.99 8.72 -25.85
N ALA A 68 16.97 8.40 -25.02
CA ALA A 68 15.59 8.71 -25.34
C ALA A 68 15.32 10.22 -25.25
N PRO A 69 14.79 10.87 -26.31
CA PRO A 69 14.48 12.30 -26.27
C PRO A 69 13.26 12.61 -25.37
N HIS A 70 12.41 11.63 -25.13
CA HIS A 70 11.21 11.74 -24.29
C HIS A 70 11.04 10.49 -23.43
N PHE A 71 10.35 10.66 -22.31
CA PHE A 71 9.89 9.57 -21.47
C PHE A 71 8.48 9.86 -20.93
N ALA A 72 7.74 8.82 -20.58
CA ALA A 72 6.46 8.97 -19.91
C ALA A 72 6.55 8.49 -18.46
N VAL A 73 5.86 9.21 -17.58
CA VAL A 73 5.61 8.82 -16.20
C VAL A 73 4.20 8.28 -16.10
N ASN A 74 4.04 7.01 -15.78
CA ASN A 74 2.74 6.37 -15.57
C ASN A 74 2.55 6.17 -14.06
N VAL A 75 1.72 7.00 -13.42
CA VAL A 75 1.43 6.89 -11.98
C VAL A 75 0.44 5.76 -11.76
N LEU A 76 0.86 4.69 -11.11
CA LEU A 76 0.05 3.47 -10.98
C LEU A 76 -1.13 3.65 -10.03
N ALA A 77 -2.25 3.02 -10.40
CA ALA A 77 -3.45 2.93 -9.58
C ALA A 77 -3.33 1.77 -8.57
N SER A 78 -4.11 1.83 -7.49
CA SER A 78 -4.08 0.86 -6.39
C SER A 78 -4.38 -0.59 -6.81
N ASP A 79 -5.05 -0.78 -7.94
CA ASP A 79 -5.36 -2.08 -8.58
C ASP A 79 -4.25 -2.58 -9.52
N GLN A 80 -3.12 -1.85 -9.66
CA GLN A 80 -2.03 -2.15 -10.61
C GLN A 80 -0.75 -2.69 -9.95
N MET A 81 -0.86 -3.40 -8.82
CA MET A 81 0.29 -4.01 -8.16
C MET A 81 1.03 -5.01 -9.06
N ASP A 82 0.31 -5.78 -9.87
CA ASP A 82 0.92 -6.75 -10.79
C ASP A 82 1.72 -6.07 -11.91
N ILE A 83 1.25 -4.92 -12.41
CA ILE A 83 1.99 -4.09 -13.37
C ILE A 83 3.27 -3.58 -12.72
N SER A 84 3.20 -3.06 -11.49
CA SER A 84 4.38 -2.64 -10.74
C SER A 84 5.41 -3.77 -10.64
N ASN A 85 4.99 -4.96 -10.23
CA ASN A 85 5.87 -6.13 -10.10
C ASN A 85 6.47 -6.59 -11.44
N ASN A 86 5.69 -6.52 -12.52
CA ASN A 86 6.15 -6.88 -13.88
C ASN A 86 7.27 -5.95 -14.33
N PHE A 87 7.09 -4.63 -14.19
CA PHE A 87 8.09 -3.64 -14.60
C PHE A 87 9.28 -3.52 -13.64
N ALA A 88 9.18 -4.01 -12.40
CA ALA A 88 10.29 -4.07 -11.45
C ALA A 88 11.31 -5.19 -11.76
N ARG A 89 10.91 -6.22 -12.49
CA ARG A 89 11.77 -7.36 -12.84
C ARG A 89 12.61 -7.07 -14.08
N THR A 90 13.75 -7.76 -14.21
CA THR A 90 14.51 -7.77 -15.46
C THR A 90 13.87 -8.80 -16.40
N SER A 91 13.18 -8.32 -17.46
CA SER A 91 12.55 -9.15 -18.48
C SER A 91 12.50 -8.39 -19.78
N GLU A 92 12.59 -9.12 -20.91
CA GLU A 92 12.47 -8.56 -22.27
C GLU A 92 11.00 -8.37 -22.68
N ASN A 93 10.07 -9.09 -22.04
CA ASN A 93 8.66 -9.16 -22.44
C ASN A 93 7.73 -8.37 -21.51
N LYS A 94 8.20 -7.28 -20.92
CA LYS A 94 7.43 -6.50 -19.93
C LYS A 94 6.14 -5.91 -20.47
N PHE A 95 6.06 -5.64 -21.76
CA PHE A 95 4.90 -5.05 -22.43
C PHE A 95 3.91 -6.08 -22.99
N ASN A 96 4.20 -7.39 -22.88
CA ASN A 96 3.27 -8.43 -23.31
C ASN A 96 2.00 -8.38 -22.45
N ASN A 97 0.84 -8.41 -23.11
CA ASN A 97 -0.49 -8.32 -22.47
C ASN A 97 -0.72 -7.02 -21.68
N ILE A 98 0.04 -5.97 -21.96
CA ILE A 98 -0.19 -4.64 -21.38
C ILE A 98 -0.94 -3.80 -22.41
N GLU A 99 -2.11 -3.32 -22.01
CA GLU A 99 -2.88 -2.37 -22.80
C GLU A 99 -2.21 -1.00 -22.76
N LEU A 100 -1.95 -0.43 -23.93
CA LEU A 100 -1.35 0.89 -24.10
C LEU A 100 -2.38 1.87 -24.64
N LEU A 101 -2.30 3.10 -24.17
CA LEU A 101 -3.10 4.22 -24.66
C LEU A 101 -2.36 4.96 -25.77
N GLU A 102 -3.12 5.73 -26.56
CA GLU A 102 -2.57 6.66 -27.54
C GLU A 102 -1.78 7.78 -26.84
N SER A 103 -0.62 8.11 -27.38
CA SER A 103 0.32 9.09 -26.85
C SER A 103 0.57 10.18 -27.89
N LYS A 104 0.69 11.43 -27.46
CA LYS A 104 1.03 12.56 -28.31
C LYS A 104 2.52 12.61 -28.67
N CYS A 105 3.37 12.11 -27.79
CA CYS A 105 4.83 12.01 -28.01
C CYS A 105 5.27 10.61 -28.49
N ASN A 106 4.33 9.77 -28.95
CA ASN A 106 4.60 8.39 -29.37
C ASN A 106 5.28 7.53 -28.29
N LEU A 107 4.87 7.68 -27.03
CA LEU A 107 5.41 6.97 -25.88
C LEU A 107 4.48 5.82 -25.44
N PRO A 108 5.01 4.74 -24.84
CA PRO A 108 4.17 3.69 -24.26
C PRO A 108 3.44 4.21 -23.01
N LEU A 109 2.17 4.59 -23.12
CA LEU A 109 1.31 4.98 -21.99
C LEU A 109 0.51 3.78 -21.51
N LEU A 110 0.61 3.45 -20.21
CA LEU A 110 -0.09 2.30 -19.65
C LEU A 110 -1.56 2.63 -19.38
N SER A 111 -2.48 1.76 -19.80
CA SER A 111 -3.90 1.91 -19.49
C SER A 111 -4.19 1.78 -17.99
N GLY A 112 -5.25 2.43 -17.53
CA GLY A 112 -5.79 2.26 -16.17
C GLY A 112 -5.03 2.96 -15.05
N THR A 113 -4.05 3.80 -15.33
CA THR A 113 -3.25 4.54 -14.34
C THR A 113 -4.02 5.73 -13.73
N VAL A 114 -3.47 6.30 -12.66
CA VAL A 114 -3.98 7.52 -12.01
C VAL A 114 -3.66 8.76 -12.84
N ALA A 115 -2.45 8.82 -13.39
CA ALA A 115 -2.00 9.93 -14.22
C ALA A 115 -0.92 9.47 -15.19
N HIS A 116 -0.84 10.17 -16.31
CA HIS A 116 0.28 10.10 -17.26
C HIS A 116 0.89 11.48 -17.42
N LEU A 117 2.21 11.53 -17.51
CA LEU A 117 2.94 12.73 -17.91
C LEU A 117 3.89 12.32 -19.05
N GLU A 118 3.76 12.98 -20.18
CA GLU A 118 4.67 12.83 -21.32
C GLU A 118 5.70 13.96 -21.21
N CYS A 119 6.95 13.62 -21.07
CA CYS A 119 8.01 14.54 -20.71
C CYS A 119 9.13 14.53 -21.73
N LYS A 120 9.60 15.72 -22.14
CA LYS A 120 10.85 15.89 -22.85
C LYS A 120 12.03 15.68 -21.89
N ASN A 121 12.98 14.85 -22.26
CA ASN A 121 14.19 14.61 -21.46
C ASN A 121 15.14 15.81 -21.61
N ILE A 122 15.30 16.61 -20.54
CA ILE A 122 16.04 17.87 -20.59
C ILE A 122 17.50 17.67 -20.20
N SER A 123 17.76 16.95 -19.12
CA SER A 123 19.11 16.75 -18.59
C SER A 123 19.20 15.58 -17.63
N THR A 124 20.42 15.09 -17.43
CA THR A 124 20.74 14.08 -16.43
C THR A 124 21.84 14.55 -15.52
N TYR A 125 21.79 14.20 -14.25
CA TYR A 125 22.76 14.55 -13.24
C TYR A 125 23.24 13.34 -12.46
N GLU A 126 24.49 13.40 -11.99
CA GLU A 126 25.08 12.39 -11.14
C GLU A 126 24.45 12.41 -9.73
N GLY A 127 23.90 11.31 -9.29
CA GLY A 127 23.27 11.12 -7.98
C GLY A 127 23.88 9.95 -7.17
N GLY A 128 25.20 9.85 -7.12
CA GLY A 128 25.88 8.73 -6.46
C GLY A 128 25.86 7.46 -7.32
N ASP A 129 25.22 6.38 -6.85
CA ASP A 129 25.02 5.15 -7.60
C ASP A 129 23.84 5.21 -8.59
N HIS A 130 23.12 6.35 -8.63
CA HIS A 130 22.03 6.63 -9.56
C HIS A 130 22.35 7.78 -10.51
N LEU A 131 21.61 7.86 -11.62
CA LEU A 131 21.45 9.07 -12.44
C LEU A 131 20.08 9.67 -12.15
N ILE A 132 20.04 11.00 -12.03
CA ILE A 132 18.82 11.79 -11.89
C ILE A 132 18.44 12.31 -13.27
N PHE A 133 17.22 12.00 -13.71
CA PHE A 133 16.64 12.49 -14.94
C PHE A 133 15.73 13.67 -14.65
N ILE A 134 15.86 14.75 -15.43
CA ILE A 134 14.98 15.91 -15.38
C ILE A 134 14.19 15.96 -16.68
N GLY A 135 12.87 16.03 -16.56
CA GLY A 135 11.97 16.14 -17.70
C GLY A 135 11.07 17.36 -17.60
N GLU A 136 10.82 18.00 -18.74
CA GLU A 136 9.80 19.04 -18.90
C GLU A 136 8.50 18.39 -19.36
N VAL A 137 7.40 18.65 -18.67
CA VAL A 137 6.08 18.08 -18.98
C VAL A 137 5.47 18.79 -20.15
N GLU A 138 5.25 18.07 -21.26
CA GLU A 138 4.60 18.59 -22.47
C GLU A 138 3.11 18.24 -22.50
N HIS A 139 2.75 17.04 -22.03
CA HIS A 139 1.36 16.58 -21.97
C HIS A 139 1.10 15.80 -20.69
N PHE A 140 -0.11 15.88 -20.18
CA PHE A 140 -0.54 15.10 -19.04
C PHE A 140 -2.04 14.79 -19.09
N ASN A 141 -2.42 13.72 -18.38
CA ASN A 141 -3.81 13.34 -18.15
C ASN A 141 -3.95 12.71 -16.77
N THR A 142 -5.15 12.79 -16.19
CA THR A 142 -5.45 12.25 -14.88
C THR A 142 -6.77 11.47 -14.87
N SER A 143 -6.91 10.55 -13.93
CA SER A 143 -8.13 9.80 -13.64
C SER A 143 -8.54 9.95 -12.18
N ASN A 144 -9.74 9.52 -11.82
CA ASN A 144 -10.25 9.55 -10.44
C ASN A 144 -9.85 8.30 -9.63
N LYS A 145 -8.93 7.47 -10.14
CA LYS A 145 -8.44 6.29 -9.44
C LYS A 145 -7.59 6.65 -8.22
N LYS A 146 -7.53 5.75 -7.24
CA LYS A 146 -6.64 5.90 -6.08
C LYS A 146 -5.22 5.46 -6.44
N PRO A 147 -4.17 6.18 -5.99
CA PRO A 147 -2.79 5.81 -6.30
C PRO A 147 -2.33 4.56 -5.53
N LEU A 148 -1.44 3.80 -6.16
CA LEU A 148 -0.66 2.76 -5.50
C LEU A 148 0.48 3.41 -4.74
N LEU A 149 0.57 3.14 -3.44
CA LEU A 149 1.62 3.66 -2.57
C LEU A 149 2.59 2.57 -2.13
N TYR A 150 3.78 3.00 -1.70
CA TYR A 150 4.81 2.11 -1.18
C TYR A 150 5.46 2.70 0.07
N THR A 151 5.48 1.93 1.15
CA THR A 151 6.12 2.30 2.41
C THR A 151 6.60 1.08 3.16
N ASN A 152 7.69 1.17 3.90
CA ASN A 152 8.28 0.07 4.68
C ASN A 152 8.47 -1.24 3.88
N GLY A 153 8.75 -1.15 2.57
CA GLY A 153 8.92 -2.31 1.71
C GLY A 153 7.61 -3.01 1.30
N GLN A 154 6.46 -2.35 1.46
CA GLN A 154 5.14 -2.91 1.18
C GLN A 154 4.29 -1.96 0.35
N TYR A 155 3.45 -2.52 -0.53
CA TYR A 155 2.40 -1.76 -1.19
C TYR A 155 1.31 -1.39 -0.20
N THR A 156 0.77 -0.19 -0.35
CA THR A 156 -0.34 0.33 0.46
C THR A 156 -1.26 1.20 -0.39
N VAL A 157 -2.36 1.63 0.18
CA VAL A 157 -3.33 2.50 -0.48
C VAL A 157 -3.50 3.80 0.31
N ALA A 158 -3.80 4.89 -0.41
CA ALA A 158 -4.08 6.15 0.23
C ALA A 158 -5.41 6.09 0.99
N ALA A 159 -5.39 6.44 2.27
CA ALA A 159 -6.59 6.75 3.05
C ALA A 159 -6.59 8.24 3.38
N ARG A 160 -7.77 8.83 3.50
CA ARG A 160 -7.87 10.21 3.99
C ARG A 160 -7.43 10.26 5.44
N HIS A 161 -6.68 11.30 5.77
CA HIS A 161 -6.34 11.57 7.17
C HIS A 161 -7.63 11.90 7.95
N PRO A 162 -7.87 11.29 9.12
CA PRO A 162 -9.11 11.49 9.89
C PRO A 162 -9.40 12.96 10.23
N ALA A 163 -8.37 13.76 10.46
CA ALA A 163 -8.50 15.19 10.75
C ALA A 163 -8.89 16.06 9.55
N VAL A 164 -8.89 15.52 8.33
CA VAL A 164 -9.34 16.26 7.14
C VAL A 164 -10.86 16.22 7.09
N LYS A 165 -11.49 17.25 7.70
CA LYS A 165 -12.94 17.47 7.55
C LYS A 165 -13.26 17.59 6.05
N MET A 166 -14.26 16.85 5.59
CA MET A 166 -14.83 17.13 4.27
C MET A 166 -15.36 18.57 4.28
N SER A 167 -14.81 19.43 3.45
CA SER A 167 -15.52 20.62 3.04
C SER A 167 -16.70 20.15 2.20
N VAL A 168 -17.86 20.04 2.81
CA VAL A 168 -19.12 19.88 2.10
C VAL A 168 -19.31 21.18 1.35
N PRO A 169 -19.51 21.18 0.00
CA PRO A 169 -19.88 22.39 -0.72
C PRO A 169 -21.15 22.94 -0.07
N GLU A 170 -21.10 24.18 0.41
CA GLU A 170 -22.28 24.87 0.91
C GLU A 170 -23.37 24.82 -0.17
N GLY A 171 -24.51 24.18 0.14
CA GLY A 171 -25.70 24.21 -0.72
C GLY A 171 -26.23 22.87 -1.23
N LYS A 172 -25.71 21.72 -0.81
CA LYS A 172 -26.36 20.41 -1.07
C LYS A 172 -26.80 19.77 0.24
N ASP A 173 -28.11 19.55 0.30
CA ASP A 173 -28.79 18.84 1.37
C ASP A 173 -28.07 17.52 1.73
N VAL A 174 -27.42 17.48 2.90
CA VAL A 174 -26.54 16.37 3.33
C VAL A 174 -27.36 15.19 3.87
N SER A 175 -28.69 15.31 3.86
CA SER A 175 -29.61 14.39 4.54
C SER A 175 -29.80 13.01 3.88
N SER A 176 -29.29 12.77 2.67
CA SER A 176 -29.63 11.52 1.95
C SER A 176 -28.47 10.61 1.50
N LYS A 177 -27.20 10.99 1.70
CA LYS A 177 -26.07 10.18 1.20
C LYS A 177 -25.21 9.52 2.28
N ASP A 178 -25.31 9.93 3.54
CA ASP A 178 -24.53 9.37 4.65
C ASP A 178 -25.27 8.30 5.47
N ASP A 179 -26.53 8.01 5.15
CA ASP A 179 -27.36 7.03 5.87
C ASP A 179 -27.24 5.58 5.35
N PHE A 180 -26.34 5.33 4.41
CA PHE A 180 -26.08 3.96 3.98
C PHE A 180 -25.27 3.21 5.04
N ILE A 181 -25.70 1.98 5.35
CA ILE A 181 -25.11 1.16 6.40
C ILE A 181 -23.60 0.90 6.21
N VAL A 182 -23.14 0.75 4.96
CA VAL A 182 -21.73 0.43 4.66
C VAL A 182 -20.79 1.58 5.02
N PRO A 183 -21.02 2.86 4.62
CA PRO A 183 -20.24 3.98 5.08
C PRO A 183 -20.28 4.16 6.61
N LEU A 184 -21.42 3.97 7.25
CA LEU A 184 -21.57 4.07 8.71
C LEU A 184 -20.74 3.00 9.44
N LEU A 185 -20.80 1.74 9.00
CA LEU A 185 -19.99 0.66 9.56
C LEU A 185 -18.49 0.92 9.37
N LEU A 186 -18.09 1.41 8.20
CA LEU A 186 -16.69 1.72 7.93
C LEU A 186 -16.17 2.86 8.80
N ARG A 187 -16.93 3.93 8.94
CA ARG A 187 -16.58 5.07 9.82
C ARG A 187 -16.52 4.63 11.28
N SER A 188 -17.55 3.91 11.76
CA SER A 188 -17.57 3.38 13.13
C SER A 188 -16.37 2.47 13.40
N TYR A 189 -16.02 1.60 12.45
CA TYR A 189 -14.84 0.74 12.56
C TYR A 189 -13.55 1.57 12.75
N TRP A 190 -13.35 2.62 11.95
CA TRP A 190 -12.14 3.46 12.06
C TRP A 190 -12.12 4.26 13.38
N GLU A 191 -13.22 4.88 13.75
CA GLU A 191 -13.33 5.64 15.02
C GLU A 191 -13.04 4.76 16.24
N ILE A 192 -13.57 3.54 16.25
CA ILE A 192 -13.39 2.58 17.34
C ILE A 192 -11.98 1.98 17.34
N SER A 193 -11.46 1.62 16.16
CA SER A 193 -10.23 0.81 16.07
C SER A 193 -8.93 1.63 16.08
N ASP A 194 -8.96 2.90 15.67
CA ASP A 194 -7.74 3.72 15.55
C ASP A 194 -6.98 3.92 16.87
N PRO A 195 -7.61 4.26 18.01
CA PRO A 195 -6.93 4.35 19.29
C PRO A 195 -6.27 3.02 19.71
N PHE A 196 -6.98 1.92 19.51
CA PHE A 196 -6.50 0.58 19.82
C PHE A 196 -5.27 0.18 18.98
N TYR A 197 -5.30 0.52 17.69
CA TYR A 197 -4.16 0.22 16.81
C TYR A 197 -2.93 1.09 17.10
N ARG A 198 -3.12 2.32 17.56
CA ARG A 198 -2.00 3.17 18.00
C ARG A 198 -1.32 2.59 19.23
N GLU A 199 -2.08 2.17 20.24
CA GLU A 199 -1.52 1.53 21.44
C GLU A 199 -0.67 0.28 21.08
N LEU A 200 -1.17 -0.57 20.18
CA LEU A 200 -0.42 -1.75 19.73
C LEU A 200 0.86 -1.39 18.97
N GLN A 201 0.84 -0.35 18.14
CA GLN A 201 2.01 0.10 17.39
C GLN A 201 3.08 0.70 18.31
N ASP A 202 2.69 1.46 19.32
CA ASP A 202 3.60 2.06 20.30
C ASP A 202 4.35 0.97 21.11
N GLU A 203 3.76 -0.20 21.26
CA GLU A 203 4.38 -1.37 21.90
C GLU A 203 5.20 -2.24 20.91
N GLY A 204 5.31 -1.82 19.66
CA GLY A 204 6.06 -2.53 18.62
C GLY A 204 5.35 -3.75 18.03
N MET A 205 4.02 -3.89 18.24
CA MET A 205 3.19 -4.93 17.66
C MET A 205 2.45 -4.41 16.42
N PRO A 206 2.89 -4.73 15.20
CA PRO A 206 2.18 -4.36 13.98
C PRO A 206 0.76 -4.95 13.93
N ILE A 207 -0.19 -4.19 13.40
CA ILE A 207 -1.61 -4.57 13.30
C ILE A 207 -1.81 -5.94 12.64
N ALA A 208 -1.04 -6.23 11.58
CA ALA A 208 -1.10 -7.52 10.88
C ALA A 208 -0.74 -8.70 11.80
N HIS A 209 0.19 -8.51 12.74
CA HIS A 209 0.59 -9.52 13.71
C HIS A 209 -0.52 -9.77 14.75
N ALA A 210 -1.10 -8.71 15.30
CA ALA A 210 -2.21 -8.82 16.22
C ALA A 210 -3.43 -9.52 15.58
N ARG A 211 -3.75 -9.22 14.31
CA ARG A 211 -4.82 -9.89 13.56
C ARG A 211 -4.57 -11.39 13.41
N ILE A 212 -3.34 -11.83 13.14
CA ILE A 212 -2.99 -13.24 13.05
C ILE A 212 -3.20 -13.93 14.39
N ILE A 213 -2.74 -13.33 15.51
CA ILE A 213 -2.92 -13.87 16.87
C ILE A 213 -4.41 -14.04 17.20
N VAL A 214 -5.22 -13.01 16.95
CA VAL A 214 -6.68 -13.05 17.20
C VAL A 214 -7.34 -14.10 16.32
N HIS A 215 -6.97 -14.23 15.05
CA HIS A 215 -7.57 -15.20 14.13
C HIS A 215 -7.25 -16.63 14.54
N LEU A 216 -5.99 -16.92 14.91
CA LEU A 216 -5.57 -18.23 15.41
C LEU A 216 -6.24 -18.61 16.74
N SER A 217 -6.72 -17.65 17.53
CA SER A 217 -7.47 -17.95 18.76
C SER A 217 -8.88 -18.49 18.48
N HIS A 218 -9.51 -18.06 17.39
CA HIS A 218 -10.85 -18.53 16.99
C HIS A 218 -10.79 -19.78 16.08
N SER A 219 -9.72 -19.88 15.30
CA SER A 219 -9.51 -20.98 14.35
C SER A 219 -8.07 -21.48 14.47
N PRO A 220 -7.79 -22.42 15.38
CA PRO A 220 -6.46 -22.96 15.57
C PRO A 220 -6.03 -23.86 14.39
N ASN A 221 -4.73 -24.10 14.28
CA ASN A 221 -4.13 -25.02 13.30
C ASN A 221 -4.29 -24.61 11.83
N LEU A 222 -4.41 -23.31 11.55
CA LEU A 222 -4.43 -22.79 10.19
C LEU A 222 -3.03 -22.78 9.58
N THR A 223 -2.97 -22.98 8.27
CA THR A 223 -1.78 -22.74 7.46
C THR A 223 -1.64 -21.25 7.12
N LYS A 224 -0.47 -20.84 6.60
CA LYS A 224 -0.29 -19.46 6.08
C LYS A 224 -1.25 -19.12 4.96
N ALA A 225 -1.60 -20.11 4.12
CA ALA A 225 -2.54 -19.94 3.02
C ALA A 225 -3.97 -19.69 3.55
N ASP A 226 -4.39 -20.43 4.58
CA ASP A 226 -5.69 -20.24 5.22
C ASP A 226 -5.76 -18.88 5.91
N LEU A 227 -4.72 -18.47 6.63
CA LEU A 227 -4.62 -17.15 7.23
C LEU A 227 -4.71 -16.03 6.18
N SER A 228 -4.00 -16.17 5.06
CA SER A 228 -4.03 -15.18 3.96
C SER A 228 -5.47 -14.95 3.46
N LYS A 229 -6.22 -16.03 3.24
CA LYS A 229 -7.64 -15.96 2.85
C LYS A 229 -8.51 -15.34 3.93
N ALA A 230 -8.36 -15.81 5.17
CA ALA A 230 -9.20 -15.41 6.30
C ALA A 230 -9.05 -13.94 6.68
N ILE A 231 -7.81 -13.43 6.75
CA ILE A 231 -7.55 -12.01 7.09
C ILE A 231 -7.52 -11.09 5.86
N ARG A 232 -7.69 -11.64 4.64
CA ARG A 232 -7.66 -10.92 3.35
C ARG A 232 -6.38 -10.11 3.15
N VAL A 233 -5.24 -10.74 3.44
CA VAL A 233 -3.91 -10.17 3.30
C VAL A 233 -3.06 -11.07 2.41
N ASP A 234 -2.21 -10.49 1.58
CA ASP A 234 -1.31 -11.20 0.68
C ASP A 234 -0.46 -12.26 1.42
N ILE A 235 -0.27 -13.43 0.78
CA ILE A 235 0.46 -14.57 1.35
C ILE A 235 1.92 -14.23 1.69
N ALA A 236 2.57 -13.34 0.93
CA ALA A 236 3.94 -12.94 1.22
C ALA A 236 4.02 -12.06 2.47
N ALA A 237 3.03 -11.17 2.68
CA ALA A 237 2.91 -10.36 3.89
C ALA A 237 2.60 -11.24 5.10
N VAL A 238 1.67 -12.19 4.98
CA VAL A 238 1.38 -13.19 6.03
C VAL A 238 2.62 -14.01 6.37
N THR A 239 3.38 -14.44 5.37
CA THR A 239 4.61 -15.23 5.58
C THR A 239 5.64 -14.44 6.38
N LYS A 240 5.84 -13.16 6.08
CA LYS A 240 6.74 -12.28 6.85
C LYS A 240 6.27 -12.10 8.30
N SER A 241 4.97 -11.85 8.47
CA SER A 241 4.35 -11.68 9.79
C SER A 241 4.45 -12.95 10.65
N VAL A 242 4.17 -14.10 10.07
CA VAL A 242 4.31 -15.41 10.75
C VAL A 242 5.77 -15.68 11.14
N ALA A 243 6.73 -15.40 10.25
CA ALA A 243 8.14 -15.56 10.56
C ALA A 243 8.56 -14.68 11.76
N TRP A 244 8.12 -13.41 11.77
CA TRP A 244 8.37 -12.51 12.90
C TRP A 244 7.74 -13.03 14.19
N LEU A 245 6.46 -13.43 14.16
CA LEU A 245 5.74 -13.95 15.33
C LEU A 245 6.37 -15.23 15.89
N CYS A 246 6.84 -16.13 15.02
CA CYS A 246 7.59 -17.34 15.46
C CYS A 246 8.92 -16.97 16.10
N ASN A 247 9.68 -16.05 15.48
CA ASN A 247 11.00 -15.63 15.98
C ASN A 247 10.91 -14.87 17.33
N ASN A 248 9.77 -14.22 17.59
CA ASN A 248 9.51 -13.53 18.86
C ASN A 248 8.72 -14.39 19.85
N GLY A 249 8.54 -15.67 19.56
CA GLY A 249 7.98 -16.64 20.50
C GLY A 249 6.45 -16.60 20.66
N TYR A 250 5.70 -15.89 19.83
CA TYR A 250 4.24 -15.81 19.90
C TYR A 250 3.52 -16.97 19.24
N LEU A 251 4.15 -17.59 18.22
CA LEU A 251 3.60 -18.74 17.50
C LEU A 251 4.54 -19.94 17.51
N ASN A 252 3.94 -21.12 17.52
CA ASN A 252 4.57 -22.41 17.31
C ASN A 252 4.18 -22.94 15.92
N LYS A 253 5.16 -23.51 15.20
CA LYS A 253 4.89 -24.30 14.00
C LYS A 253 4.57 -25.73 14.41
N LEU A 254 3.47 -26.23 13.91
CA LEU A 254 3.04 -27.62 14.05
C LEU A 254 3.41 -28.43 12.80
N ASN A 255 3.11 -29.74 12.83
CA ASN A 255 3.22 -30.58 11.65
C ASN A 255 2.32 -30.07 10.51
N ASN A 256 2.69 -30.30 9.25
CA ASN A 256 1.96 -29.87 8.05
C ASN A 256 1.82 -28.34 7.87
N ASP A 257 2.85 -27.55 8.27
CA ASP A 257 2.86 -26.09 8.17
C ASP A 257 1.72 -25.35 8.91
N GLN A 258 1.03 -26.06 9.81
CA GLN A 258 0.02 -25.46 10.67
C GLN A 258 0.67 -24.61 11.77
N LEU A 259 -0.09 -23.63 12.26
CA LEU A 259 0.34 -22.65 13.24
C LEU A 259 -0.56 -22.70 14.47
N ALA A 260 0.05 -22.59 15.64
CA ALA A 260 -0.67 -22.47 16.92
C ALA A 260 -0.08 -21.34 17.77
N LEU A 261 -0.89 -20.77 18.64
CA LEU A 261 -0.42 -19.82 19.64
C LEU A 261 0.50 -20.53 20.65
N SER A 262 1.61 -19.88 20.98
CA SER A 262 2.46 -20.28 22.11
C SER A 262 1.84 -19.82 23.43
N GLN A 263 2.48 -20.11 24.56
CA GLN A 263 2.09 -19.56 25.84
C GLN A 263 2.16 -18.01 25.80
N ALA A 264 3.25 -17.43 25.31
CA ALA A 264 3.39 -15.98 25.16
C ALA A 264 2.35 -15.38 24.20
N GLY A 265 2.02 -16.09 23.13
CA GLY A 265 0.94 -15.71 22.23
C GLY A 265 -0.43 -15.65 22.89
N ASN A 266 -0.72 -16.63 23.75
CA ASN A 266 -1.97 -16.65 24.52
C ASN A 266 -2.02 -15.56 25.59
N GLU A 267 -0.90 -15.25 26.24
CA GLU A 267 -0.81 -14.16 27.21
C GLU A 267 -1.04 -12.78 26.53
N HIS A 268 -0.39 -12.58 25.38
CA HIS A 268 -0.59 -11.38 24.57
C HIS A 268 -2.05 -11.26 24.08
N LEU A 269 -2.66 -12.36 23.63
CA LEU A 269 -4.07 -12.38 23.24
C LEU A 269 -4.99 -11.89 24.39
N LYS A 270 -4.78 -12.36 25.61
CA LYS A 270 -5.55 -11.91 26.80
C LYS A 270 -5.41 -10.41 27.02
N ASP A 271 -4.23 -9.85 26.80
CA ASP A 271 -3.99 -8.42 26.91
C ASP A 271 -4.73 -7.64 25.82
N VAL A 272 -4.62 -8.07 24.56
CA VAL A 272 -5.34 -7.52 23.40
C VAL A 272 -6.86 -7.53 23.66
N GLN A 273 -7.40 -8.65 24.16
CA GLN A 273 -8.82 -8.80 24.48
C GLN A 273 -9.27 -7.84 25.60
N ARG A 274 -8.45 -7.67 26.64
CA ARG A 274 -8.72 -6.76 27.76
C ARG A 274 -8.80 -5.29 27.29
N ARG A 275 -7.90 -4.89 26.41
CA ARG A 275 -7.90 -3.55 25.80
C ARG A 275 -9.10 -3.33 24.89
N ALA A 276 -9.43 -4.32 24.06
CA ALA A 276 -10.61 -4.27 23.22
C ALA A 276 -11.91 -4.12 24.06
N GLN A 277 -12.02 -4.87 25.16
CA GLN A 277 -13.17 -4.74 26.10
C GLN A 277 -13.24 -3.36 26.77
N ARG A 278 -12.09 -2.79 27.16
CA ARG A 278 -12.04 -1.43 27.71
C ARG A 278 -12.55 -0.42 26.69
N LEU A 279 -12.02 -0.49 25.48
CA LEU A 279 -12.42 0.40 24.40
C LEU A 279 -13.90 0.26 24.04
N GLU A 280 -14.39 -1.00 23.96
CA GLU A 280 -15.81 -1.26 23.73
C GLU A 280 -16.69 -0.55 24.80
N LYS A 281 -16.29 -0.64 26.07
CA LYS A 281 -17.00 0.03 27.17
C LYS A 281 -16.97 1.55 27.05
N GLU A 282 -15.82 2.13 26.68
CA GLU A 282 -15.68 3.58 26.47
C GLU A 282 -16.52 4.10 25.31
N VAL A 283 -16.52 3.38 24.18
CA VAL A 283 -17.28 3.77 22.97
C VAL A 283 -18.77 3.61 23.15
N LEU A 284 -19.20 2.62 23.90
CA LEU A 284 -20.61 2.33 24.15
C LEU A 284 -21.14 2.95 25.44
N ASP A 285 -20.36 3.83 26.07
CA ASP A 285 -20.80 4.58 27.23
C ASP A 285 -22.01 5.48 26.88
N GLY A 286 -23.07 5.39 27.69
CA GLY A 286 -24.32 6.11 27.44
C GLY A 286 -25.38 5.37 26.61
N TYR A 287 -25.07 4.21 26.05
CA TYR A 287 -26.08 3.33 25.42
C TYR A 287 -26.64 2.32 26.43
N SER A 288 -27.93 1.96 26.25
CA SER A 288 -28.52 0.91 27.06
C SER A 288 -27.96 -0.48 26.71
N ASN A 289 -27.97 -1.41 27.67
CA ASN A 289 -27.53 -2.79 27.40
C ASN A 289 -28.38 -3.43 26.29
N GLU A 290 -29.67 -3.10 26.20
CA GLU A 290 -30.56 -3.59 25.15
C GLU A 290 -30.15 -3.12 23.75
N ASP A 291 -29.77 -1.84 23.62
CA ASP A 291 -29.28 -1.29 22.35
C ASP A 291 -27.97 -1.95 21.91
N VAL A 292 -27.04 -2.14 22.86
CA VAL A 292 -25.75 -2.80 22.61
C VAL A 292 -25.95 -4.26 22.17
N ASP A 293 -26.82 -5.00 22.84
CA ASP A 293 -27.11 -6.40 22.50
C ASP A 293 -27.82 -6.50 21.14
N MET A 294 -28.71 -5.56 20.85
CA MET A 294 -29.37 -5.46 19.55
C MET A 294 -28.36 -5.21 18.44
N LEU A 295 -27.45 -4.24 18.60
CA LEU A 295 -26.39 -3.94 17.66
C LEU A 295 -25.49 -5.16 17.40
N LYS A 296 -25.04 -5.83 18.45
CA LYS A 296 -24.23 -7.05 18.37
C LYS A 296 -24.97 -8.16 17.63
N SER A 297 -26.26 -8.35 17.89
CA SER A 297 -27.10 -9.34 17.21
C SER A 297 -27.21 -9.04 15.71
N MET A 298 -27.43 -7.78 15.34
CA MET A 298 -27.52 -7.36 13.94
C MET A 298 -26.20 -7.59 13.19
N LEU A 299 -25.07 -7.20 13.78
CA LEU A 299 -23.74 -7.40 13.21
C LEU A 299 -23.42 -8.88 12.99
N LYS A 300 -23.74 -9.75 13.97
CA LYS A 300 -23.57 -11.21 13.84
C LYS A 300 -24.40 -11.76 12.67
N LYS A 301 -25.67 -11.38 12.56
CA LYS A 301 -26.52 -11.80 11.44
C LYS A 301 -26.01 -11.37 10.06
N ILE A 302 -25.32 -10.21 9.98
CA ILE A 302 -24.69 -9.75 8.73
C ILE A 302 -23.48 -10.62 8.40
N ILE A 303 -22.67 -10.99 9.40
CA ILE A 303 -21.48 -11.84 9.25
C ILE A 303 -21.90 -13.25 8.80
N ASP A 304 -22.87 -13.84 9.47
CA ASP A 304 -23.35 -15.21 9.20
C ASP A 304 -24.01 -15.37 7.80
N ARG A 305 -24.45 -14.27 7.16
CA ARG A 305 -25.00 -14.29 5.80
C ARG A 305 -23.97 -14.54 4.69
N GLN A 306 -22.69 -14.50 4.97
CA GLN A 306 -21.63 -14.71 3.97
C GLN A 306 -21.29 -16.19 3.76
N ASP A 307 -21.90 -17.11 4.50
CA ASP A 307 -21.71 -18.56 4.37
C ASP A 307 -22.77 -19.24 3.48
N VAL A 308 -23.49 -18.48 2.64
CA VAL A 308 -24.45 -18.99 1.65
C VAL A 308 -24.00 -18.71 0.24
#